data_5f6b2475ffea2d6f8930ae6dcb9498e7
#
_entry.id   5f6b2475ffea2d6f8930ae6dcb9498e7
#
_cell.length_a   1.000
_cell.length_b   1.000
_cell.length_c   1.000
_cell.angle_alpha   90.00
_cell.angle_beta   90.00
_cell.angle_gamma   90.00
#
_symmetry.space_group_name_H-M   'P 1'
#
loop_
_entity.id
_entity.type
_entity.pdbx_description
1 polymer ?
#
loop_
_entity_poly.entity_id
_entity_poly.type
_entity_poly.pdbx_seq_one_letter_code
_entity_poly.pdbx_strand_id
1 'polypeptide(L)'
;VAKEIIPLWPEEAVKAQAVASRSFALAAINKHNIVGYDIKANELGQVYGGIEAEHITTNKLIDATRGVVMTYNSKPIEACYHSSSGGYTENSENVWGTYVPYLRAVVDYDQEAPKYKWEKICTSGEIENILAQAGYKIGKLKAIKLSPLKPPPDKTTDRGISGRVIKMTFVGDNGEATLDGSKVRGLFQLNSTL
;
A
#
# COMPACT_ATOMS: atom_id res chain seq x y z
N VAL A 1 11.70 -10.13 -9.36
CA VAL A 1 10.64 -11.03 -8.89
C VAL A 1 11.07 -11.75 -7.61
N ALA A 2 12.22 -12.45 -7.59
CA ALA A 2 12.67 -13.23 -6.41
C ALA A 2 12.87 -12.42 -5.11
N LYS A 3 12.90 -11.09 -5.17
CA LYS A 3 12.93 -10.20 -3.99
C LYS A 3 11.54 -9.68 -3.60
N GLU A 4 10.53 -9.86 -4.46
CA GLU A 4 9.16 -9.39 -4.24
C GLU A 4 8.23 -10.52 -3.77
N ILE A 5 8.57 -11.78 -4.11
CA ILE A 5 7.81 -12.96 -3.71
C ILE A 5 8.78 -14.09 -3.33
N ILE A 6 8.38 -14.93 -2.39
CA ILE A 6 9.19 -16.09 -2.00
C ILE A 6 9.24 -17.09 -3.17
N PRO A 7 10.45 -17.47 -3.66
CA PRO A 7 10.60 -18.30 -4.86
C PRO A 7 9.93 -19.69 -4.80
N LEU A 8 9.69 -20.20 -3.59
CA LEU A 8 9.10 -21.53 -3.34
C LEU A 8 7.59 -21.47 -3.07
N TRP A 9 6.97 -20.31 -3.21
CA TRP A 9 5.52 -20.20 -3.16
C TRP A 9 4.87 -20.90 -4.37
N PRO A 10 3.53 -21.13 -4.35
CA PRO A 10 2.84 -21.78 -5.46
C PRO A 10 3.20 -21.14 -6.81
N GLU A 11 3.45 -21.98 -7.81
CA GLU A 11 3.94 -21.54 -9.13
C GLU A 11 3.06 -20.45 -9.76
N GLU A 12 1.74 -20.56 -9.65
CA GLU A 12 0.81 -19.57 -10.20
C GLU A 12 0.90 -18.23 -9.51
N ALA A 13 1.20 -18.18 -8.21
CA ALA A 13 1.44 -16.93 -7.48
C ALA A 13 2.74 -16.26 -7.98
N VAL A 14 3.80 -17.03 -8.19
CA VAL A 14 5.07 -16.52 -8.74
C VAL A 14 4.90 -16.03 -10.18
N LYS A 15 4.14 -16.75 -11.01
CA LYS A 15 3.78 -16.33 -12.39
C LYS A 15 2.98 -15.01 -12.35
N ALA A 16 1.98 -14.91 -11.49
CA ALA A 16 1.18 -13.69 -11.33
C ALA A 16 2.06 -12.49 -10.93
N GLN A 17 2.97 -12.69 -9.97
CA GLN A 17 3.94 -11.66 -9.58
C GLN A 17 4.87 -11.28 -10.74
N ALA A 18 5.31 -12.24 -11.56
CA ALA A 18 6.15 -11.96 -12.72
C ALA A 18 5.42 -11.10 -13.76
N VAL A 19 4.13 -11.37 -14.01
CA VAL A 19 3.28 -10.57 -14.91
C VAL A 19 3.04 -9.18 -14.33
N ALA A 20 2.74 -9.06 -13.02
CA ALA A 20 2.55 -7.79 -12.35
C ALA A 20 3.82 -6.93 -12.39
N SER A 21 4.97 -7.50 -12.00
CA SER A 21 6.25 -6.80 -12.02
C SER A 21 6.65 -6.32 -13.42
N ARG A 22 6.43 -7.13 -14.45
CA ARG A 22 6.69 -6.78 -15.84
C ARG A 22 5.79 -5.64 -16.31
N SER A 23 4.50 -5.70 -16.00
CA SER A 23 3.52 -4.67 -16.35
C SER A 23 3.86 -3.34 -15.69
N PHE A 24 4.20 -3.36 -14.39
CA PHE A 24 4.64 -2.19 -13.64
C PHE A 24 5.89 -1.57 -14.26
N ALA A 25 6.91 -2.38 -14.57
CA ALA A 25 8.14 -1.90 -15.20
C ALA A 25 7.88 -1.26 -16.57
N LEU A 26 7.08 -1.90 -17.42
CA LEU A 26 6.73 -1.35 -18.74
C LEU A 26 5.93 -0.05 -18.64
N ALA A 27 5.02 0.06 -17.67
CA ALA A 27 4.26 1.28 -17.41
C ALA A 27 5.15 2.43 -16.87
N ALA A 28 6.33 2.12 -16.30
CA ALA A 28 7.28 3.11 -15.80
C ALA A 28 8.22 3.67 -16.87
N ILE A 29 8.38 2.99 -18.01
CA ILE A 29 9.28 3.40 -19.09
C ILE A 29 8.96 4.84 -19.52
N ASN A 30 10.00 5.67 -19.64
CA ASN A 30 9.96 7.09 -19.99
C ASN A 30 9.29 8.02 -18.95
N LYS A 31 8.87 7.53 -17.78
CA LYS A 31 8.32 8.41 -16.74
C LYS A 31 9.38 9.32 -16.09
N HIS A 32 10.64 8.91 -16.11
CA HIS A 32 11.75 9.62 -15.44
C HIS A 32 12.93 9.96 -16.37
N ASN A 33 12.66 10.27 -17.63
CA ASN A 33 13.68 10.55 -18.66
C ASN A 33 14.73 11.60 -18.26
N ILE A 34 14.35 12.57 -17.40
CA ILE A 34 15.23 13.67 -16.97
C ILE A 34 16.32 13.17 -15.99
N VAL A 35 16.08 12.09 -15.25
CA VAL A 35 16.97 11.58 -14.19
C VAL A 35 17.77 10.33 -14.61
N GLY A 36 17.62 9.88 -15.86
CA GLY A 36 18.43 8.80 -16.43
C GLY A 36 18.08 7.37 -16.00
N TYR A 37 16.90 7.16 -15.40
CA TYR A 37 16.35 5.83 -15.07
C TYR A 37 14.84 5.82 -15.20
N ASP A 38 14.25 4.64 -15.43
CA ASP A 38 12.78 4.46 -15.54
C ASP A 38 12.15 4.03 -14.20
N ILE A 39 12.90 3.28 -13.37
CA ILE A 39 12.39 2.72 -12.13
C ILE A 39 13.50 2.66 -11.06
N LYS A 40 13.15 2.92 -9.80
CA LYS A 40 14.08 2.78 -8.67
C LYS A 40 14.20 1.32 -8.25
N ALA A 41 15.43 0.88 -7.91
CA ALA A 41 15.70 -0.48 -7.42
C ALA A 41 15.48 -0.61 -5.91
N ASN A 42 14.38 -0.08 -5.38
CA ASN A 42 13.99 -0.11 -3.97
C ASN A 42 12.45 -0.19 -3.82
N GLU A 43 11.94 -0.03 -2.60
CA GLU A 43 10.50 -0.14 -2.28
C GLU A 43 9.62 0.94 -2.95
N LEU A 44 10.22 2.03 -3.44
CA LEU A 44 9.51 3.05 -4.23
C LEU A 44 9.36 2.69 -5.71
N GLY A 45 9.97 1.59 -6.13
CA GLY A 45 9.90 1.04 -7.46
C GLY A 45 9.75 -0.48 -7.40
N GLN A 46 10.82 -1.22 -7.72
CA GLN A 46 10.86 -2.68 -7.56
C GLN A 46 12.21 -3.08 -6.98
N VAL A 47 12.21 -3.86 -5.89
CA VAL A 47 13.45 -4.28 -5.25
C VAL A 47 14.22 -5.20 -6.19
N TYR A 48 15.45 -4.79 -6.54
CA TYR A 48 16.38 -5.58 -7.34
C TYR A 48 17.71 -5.76 -6.61
N GLY A 49 18.09 -7.00 -6.38
CA GLY A 49 19.29 -7.36 -5.62
C GLY A 49 20.47 -7.82 -6.50
N GLY A 50 20.45 -7.55 -7.80
CA GLY A 50 21.45 -8.03 -8.74
C GLY A 50 21.28 -9.51 -9.11
N ILE A 51 22.22 -10.04 -9.91
CA ILE A 51 22.17 -11.41 -10.41
C ILE A 51 22.26 -12.45 -9.29
N GLU A 52 22.95 -12.14 -8.20
CA GLU A 52 23.07 -13.01 -7.03
C GLU A 52 21.75 -13.20 -6.27
N ALA A 53 20.80 -12.31 -6.46
CA ALA A 53 19.46 -12.40 -5.88
C ALA A 53 18.46 -13.16 -6.76
N GLU A 54 18.88 -13.63 -7.93
CA GLU A 54 18.05 -14.45 -8.79
C GLU A 54 17.88 -15.86 -8.20
N HIS A 55 16.75 -16.49 -8.57
CA HIS A 55 16.47 -17.87 -8.14
C HIS A 55 15.98 -18.67 -9.34
N ILE A 56 16.53 -19.87 -9.53
CA ILE A 56 16.27 -20.70 -10.70
C ILE A 56 14.77 -20.97 -10.92
N THR A 57 14.02 -21.19 -9.84
CA THR A 57 12.56 -21.41 -9.92
C THR A 57 11.84 -20.16 -10.45
N THR A 58 12.15 -18.97 -9.92
CA THR A 58 11.54 -17.73 -10.39
C THR A 58 11.92 -17.43 -11.83
N ASN A 59 13.17 -17.67 -12.25
CA ASN A 59 13.61 -17.46 -13.63
C ASN A 59 12.82 -18.34 -14.60
N LYS A 60 12.64 -19.63 -14.28
CA LYS A 60 11.83 -20.56 -15.08
C LYS A 60 10.37 -20.07 -15.21
N LEU A 61 9.77 -19.57 -14.14
CA LEU A 61 8.38 -19.10 -14.13
C LEU A 61 8.21 -17.73 -14.82
N ILE A 62 9.22 -16.86 -14.74
CA ILE A 62 9.29 -15.62 -15.52
C ILE A 62 9.31 -15.95 -17.02
N ASP A 63 10.13 -16.92 -17.45
CA ASP A 63 10.22 -17.37 -18.83
C ASP A 63 8.91 -18.01 -19.30
N ALA A 64 8.25 -18.80 -18.47
CA ALA A 64 6.95 -19.39 -18.77
C ALA A 64 5.84 -18.35 -19.01
N THR A 65 6.01 -17.13 -18.48
CA THR A 65 5.09 -16.00 -18.71
C THR A 65 5.65 -14.94 -19.64
N ARG A 66 6.68 -15.27 -20.43
CA ARG A 66 7.36 -14.31 -21.34
C ARG A 66 6.35 -13.62 -22.26
N GLY A 67 6.42 -12.30 -22.36
CA GLY A 67 5.54 -11.47 -23.20
C GLY A 67 4.16 -11.21 -22.63
N VAL A 68 3.76 -11.88 -21.54
CA VAL A 68 2.46 -11.64 -20.90
C VAL A 68 2.53 -10.38 -20.03
N VAL A 69 1.61 -9.44 -20.26
CA VAL A 69 1.48 -8.18 -19.52
C VAL A 69 0.01 -7.85 -19.29
N MET A 70 -0.27 -7.11 -18.22
CA MET A 70 -1.60 -6.55 -17.96
C MET A 70 -1.74 -5.21 -18.64
N THR A 71 -2.86 -5.01 -19.35
CA THR A 71 -3.14 -3.78 -20.08
C THR A 71 -4.52 -3.22 -19.75
N TYR A 72 -4.65 -1.90 -19.87
CA TYR A 72 -5.92 -1.19 -19.89
C TYR A 72 -5.93 -0.24 -21.09
N ASN A 73 -6.95 -0.34 -21.96
CA ASN A 73 -7.01 0.38 -23.23
C ASN A 73 -5.72 0.20 -24.06
N SER A 74 -5.25 -1.05 -24.18
CA SER A 74 -4.05 -1.46 -24.93
C SER A 74 -2.72 -0.88 -24.43
N LYS A 75 -2.67 -0.29 -23.23
CA LYS A 75 -1.44 0.23 -22.63
C LYS A 75 -1.10 -0.58 -21.38
N PRO A 76 0.18 -0.91 -21.13
CA PRO A 76 0.59 -1.53 -19.87
C PRO A 76 0.10 -0.72 -18.66
N ILE A 77 -0.41 -1.41 -17.64
CA ILE A 77 -0.91 -0.77 -16.42
C ILE A 77 0.19 -0.66 -15.36
N GLU A 78 0.06 0.31 -14.48
CA GLU A 78 0.82 0.39 -13.23
C GLU A 78 0.25 -0.66 -12.27
N ALA A 79 0.73 -1.89 -12.40
CA ALA A 79 0.25 -3.04 -11.66
C ALA A 79 0.83 -3.04 -10.24
N CYS A 80 0.23 -2.25 -9.34
CA CYS A 80 0.61 -2.20 -7.94
C CYS A 80 0.35 -3.53 -7.23
N TYR A 81 1.25 -3.91 -6.32
CA TYR A 81 1.13 -5.12 -5.51
C TYR A 81 1.61 -4.85 -4.07
N HIS A 82 1.21 -5.69 -3.15
CA HIS A 82 1.49 -5.59 -1.71
C HIS A 82 1.47 -6.99 -1.07
N SER A 83 1.94 -7.10 0.16
CA SER A 83 2.02 -8.38 0.87
C SER A 83 0.68 -8.83 1.47
N SER A 84 -0.18 -7.92 1.89
CA SER A 84 -1.49 -8.20 2.48
C SER A 84 -2.38 -6.98 2.36
N SER A 85 -3.63 -7.19 1.96
CA SER A 85 -4.64 -6.14 1.86
C SER A 85 -5.48 -6.00 3.13
N GLY A 86 -5.45 -6.99 4.03
CA GLY A 86 -6.35 -7.07 5.17
C GLY A 86 -7.79 -7.45 4.79
N GLY A 87 -7.95 -8.26 3.72
CA GLY A 87 -9.23 -8.81 3.25
C GLY A 87 -9.92 -8.01 2.14
N TYR A 88 -9.48 -6.76 1.88
CA TYR A 88 -10.05 -5.94 0.82
C TYR A 88 -9.06 -4.88 0.33
N THR A 89 -8.87 -4.76 -0.98
CA THR A 89 -8.02 -3.70 -1.54
C THR A 89 -8.72 -2.34 -1.47
N GLU A 90 -8.02 -1.24 -1.75
CA GLU A 90 -8.60 0.10 -1.69
C GLU A 90 -8.60 0.78 -3.06
N ASN A 91 -9.52 1.71 -3.27
CA ASN A 91 -9.54 2.55 -4.46
C ASN A 91 -8.36 3.51 -4.49
N SER A 92 -7.77 3.69 -5.67
CA SER A 92 -6.56 4.51 -5.85
C SER A 92 -6.72 5.95 -5.36
N GLU A 93 -7.88 6.56 -5.54
CA GLU A 93 -8.14 7.93 -5.10
C GLU A 93 -8.13 8.10 -3.58
N ASN A 94 -8.46 7.05 -2.83
CA ASN A 94 -8.41 7.06 -1.36
C ASN A 94 -7.00 6.89 -0.82
N VAL A 95 -6.06 6.39 -1.66
CA VAL A 95 -4.67 6.14 -1.29
C VAL A 95 -3.74 7.24 -1.82
N TRP A 96 -3.92 7.64 -3.08
CA TRP A 96 -3.02 8.57 -3.79
C TRP A 96 -3.72 9.83 -4.29
N GLY A 97 -5.02 10.01 -4.01
CA GLY A 97 -5.78 11.19 -4.40
C GLY A 97 -6.19 11.22 -5.88
N THR A 98 -5.83 10.21 -6.69
CA THR A 98 -6.11 10.16 -8.12
C THR A 98 -6.90 8.92 -8.48
N TYR A 99 -8.01 9.10 -9.20
CA TYR A 99 -8.80 8.00 -9.73
C TYR A 99 -8.03 7.30 -10.86
N VAL A 100 -7.80 6.00 -10.69
CA VAL A 100 -7.22 5.12 -11.72
C VAL A 100 -8.24 4.01 -12.00
N PRO A 101 -8.76 3.90 -13.24
CA PRO A 101 -9.93 3.06 -13.53
C PRO A 101 -9.70 1.55 -13.31
N TYR A 102 -8.46 1.08 -13.34
CA TYR A 102 -8.09 -0.31 -13.13
C TYR A 102 -7.54 -0.60 -11.72
N LEU A 103 -7.38 0.41 -10.85
CA LEU A 103 -6.96 0.25 -9.45
C LEU A 103 -8.17 0.47 -8.54
N ARG A 104 -9.03 -0.55 -8.50
CA ARG A 104 -10.31 -0.52 -7.76
C ARG A 104 -10.28 -1.50 -6.58
N ALA A 105 -11.09 -1.17 -5.61
CA ALA A 105 -11.29 -2.01 -4.44
C ALA A 105 -11.94 -3.34 -4.83
N VAL A 106 -11.33 -4.46 -4.41
CA VAL A 106 -11.83 -5.82 -4.59
C VAL A 106 -11.59 -6.64 -3.33
N VAL A 107 -12.40 -7.68 -3.14
CA VAL A 107 -12.19 -8.66 -2.07
C VAL A 107 -10.85 -9.38 -2.25
N ASP A 108 -10.17 -9.65 -1.15
CA ASP A 108 -8.93 -10.43 -1.10
C ASP A 108 -9.05 -11.53 -0.04
N TYR A 109 -8.33 -12.63 -0.22
CA TYR A 109 -8.41 -13.85 0.58
C TYR A 109 -7.11 -14.07 1.35
N ASP A 110 -6.58 -13.02 1.98
CA ASP A 110 -5.29 -12.98 2.66
C ASP A 110 -5.38 -13.16 4.20
N GLN A 111 -6.47 -13.76 4.71
CA GLN A 111 -6.73 -13.97 6.15
C GLN A 111 -5.62 -14.77 6.86
N GLU A 112 -4.93 -15.63 6.10
CA GLU A 112 -3.81 -16.45 6.60
C GLU A 112 -2.45 -15.72 6.52
N ALA A 113 -2.42 -14.48 5.98
CA ALA A 113 -1.18 -13.73 5.86
C ALA A 113 -0.63 -13.36 7.26
N PRO A 114 0.70 -13.51 7.49
CA PRO A 114 1.30 -13.30 8.82
C PRO A 114 1.05 -11.93 9.43
N LYS A 115 0.76 -10.91 8.61
CA LYS A 115 0.50 -9.53 9.05
C LYS A 115 -0.94 -9.09 8.81
N TYR A 116 -1.85 -10.03 8.61
CA TYR A 116 -3.27 -9.74 8.41
C TYR A 116 -3.87 -9.01 9.62
N LYS A 117 -3.53 -9.47 10.84
CA LYS A 117 -3.91 -8.81 12.09
C LYS A 117 -2.69 -8.19 12.74
N TRP A 118 -2.85 -6.97 13.23
CA TRP A 118 -1.82 -6.26 13.98
C TRP A 118 -2.47 -5.30 14.97
N GLU A 119 -1.74 -4.93 16.00
CA GLU A 119 -2.16 -4.00 17.03
C GLU A 119 -1.04 -3.02 17.35
N LYS A 120 -1.40 -1.79 17.64
CA LYS A 120 -0.51 -0.75 18.18
C LYS A 120 -1.20 -0.03 19.32
N ILE A 121 -0.67 -0.14 20.51
CA ILE A 121 -1.16 0.54 21.69
C ILE A 121 -0.35 1.82 21.87
N CYS A 122 -1.05 2.95 22.06
CA CYS A 122 -0.45 4.24 22.38
C CYS A 122 -1.21 4.86 23.55
N THR A 123 -0.47 5.41 24.50
CA THR A 123 -1.04 6.24 25.55
C THR A 123 -1.41 7.62 25.02
N SER A 124 -2.31 8.34 25.68
CA SER A 124 -2.66 9.72 25.31
C SER A 124 -1.46 10.65 25.31
N GLY A 125 -0.53 10.49 26.25
CA GLY A 125 0.71 11.28 26.29
C GLY A 125 1.66 11.01 25.13
N GLU A 126 1.76 9.76 24.66
CA GLU A 126 2.53 9.42 23.45
C GLU A 126 1.91 10.05 22.21
N ILE A 127 0.58 9.99 22.06
CA ILE A 127 -0.15 10.64 20.95
C ILE A 127 0.09 12.15 20.97
N GLU A 128 -0.07 12.80 22.13
CA GLU A 128 0.18 14.23 22.30
C GLU A 128 1.61 14.62 21.88
N ASN A 129 2.61 13.86 22.32
CA ASN A 129 4.02 14.10 21.99
C ASN A 129 4.31 13.91 20.50
N ILE A 130 3.81 12.85 19.88
CA ILE A 130 3.99 12.59 18.44
C ILE A 130 3.38 13.73 17.62
N LEU A 131 2.16 14.15 17.96
CA LEU A 131 1.49 15.24 17.27
C LEU A 131 2.21 16.57 17.46
N ALA A 132 2.67 16.88 18.68
CA ALA A 132 3.41 18.11 18.98
C ALA A 132 4.73 18.18 18.22
N GLN A 133 5.51 17.09 18.14
CA GLN A 133 6.74 16.99 17.37
C GLN A 133 6.48 17.17 15.87
N ALA A 134 5.33 16.74 15.37
CA ALA A 134 4.90 16.95 14.00
C ALA A 134 4.29 18.35 13.74
N GLY A 135 4.28 19.24 14.74
CA GLY A 135 3.79 20.61 14.63
C GLY A 135 2.30 20.80 14.96
N TYR A 136 1.59 19.76 15.38
CA TYR A 136 0.17 19.82 15.74
C TYR A 136 -0.01 20.06 17.25
N LYS A 137 -0.28 21.32 17.62
CA LYS A 137 -0.39 21.74 19.03
C LYS A 137 -1.83 21.65 19.52
N ILE A 138 -2.34 20.44 19.73
CA ILE A 138 -3.71 20.21 20.18
C ILE A 138 -3.90 20.34 21.72
N GLY A 139 -2.81 20.40 22.48
CA GLY A 139 -2.85 20.33 23.95
C GLY A 139 -3.13 18.91 24.46
N LYS A 140 -3.89 18.78 25.53
CA LYS A 140 -4.26 17.49 26.12
C LYS A 140 -5.31 16.79 25.25
N LEU A 141 -5.05 15.55 24.87
CA LEU A 141 -5.98 14.74 24.03
C LEU A 141 -7.29 14.49 24.78
N LYS A 142 -8.40 14.81 24.15
CA LYS A 142 -9.78 14.60 24.64
C LYS A 142 -10.52 13.51 23.90
N ALA A 143 -10.33 13.44 22.57
CA ALA A 143 -11.01 12.46 21.73
C ALA A 143 -10.26 12.23 20.42
N ILE A 144 -10.51 11.08 19.81
CA ILE A 144 -10.19 10.79 18.43
C ILE A 144 -11.51 10.61 17.68
N LYS A 145 -11.74 11.43 16.65
CA LYS A 145 -12.91 11.33 15.79
C LYS A 145 -12.55 10.44 14.60
N LEU A 146 -13.16 9.29 14.53
CA LEU A 146 -13.07 8.33 13.43
C LEU A 146 -14.34 7.49 13.42
N SER A 147 -14.96 7.33 12.28
CA SER A 147 -16.16 6.52 12.11
C SER A 147 -15.91 5.05 12.48
N PRO A 148 -16.89 4.35 13.04
CA PRO A 148 -16.81 2.90 13.24
C PRO A 148 -16.44 2.18 11.94
N LEU A 149 -15.68 1.10 12.07
CA LEU A 149 -15.39 0.22 10.95
C LEU A 149 -16.69 -0.43 10.46
N LYS A 150 -16.93 -0.37 9.16
CA LYS A 150 -18.05 -1.04 8.50
C LYS A 150 -17.54 -2.16 7.60
N PRO A 151 -18.34 -3.21 7.40
CA PRO A 151 -17.99 -4.23 6.41
C PRO A 151 -17.91 -3.64 4.99
N PRO A 152 -16.94 -4.05 4.16
CA PRO A 152 -16.93 -3.67 2.75
C PRO A 152 -18.22 -4.12 2.04
N PRO A 153 -18.74 -3.35 1.06
CA PRO A 153 -18.13 -2.14 0.47
C PRO A 153 -18.58 -0.82 1.12
N ASP A 154 -19.07 -0.84 2.34
CA ASP A 154 -19.55 0.36 3.02
C ASP A 154 -18.38 1.29 3.36
N LYS A 155 -18.51 2.56 2.98
CA LYS A 155 -17.53 3.61 3.26
C LYS A 155 -18.14 4.72 4.11
N THR A 156 -17.28 5.53 4.71
CA THR A 156 -17.66 6.77 5.41
C THR A 156 -16.86 7.95 4.83
N THR A 157 -17.04 9.15 5.38
CA THR A 157 -16.27 10.32 4.95
C THR A 157 -14.79 10.27 5.34
N ASP A 158 -14.44 9.41 6.28
CA ASP A 158 -13.11 9.27 6.87
C ASP A 158 -12.51 7.85 6.72
N ARG A 159 -13.30 6.91 6.16
CA ARG A 159 -12.85 5.56 5.80
C ARG A 159 -13.23 5.20 4.37
N GLY A 160 -12.30 4.55 3.68
CA GLY A 160 -12.51 3.99 2.34
C GLY A 160 -13.35 2.72 2.33
N ILE A 161 -13.52 2.15 1.14
CA ILE A 161 -14.31 0.92 0.92
C ILE A 161 -13.73 -0.27 1.69
N SER A 162 -12.40 -0.37 1.79
CA SER A 162 -11.71 -1.42 2.55
C SER A 162 -11.76 -1.20 4.07
N GLY A 163 -12.35 -0.11 4.54
CA GLY A 163 -12.32 0.32 5.93
C GLY A 163 -11.06 1.12 6.31
N ARG A 164 -10.09 1.26 5.39
CA ARG A 164 -8.88 2.04 5.64
C ARG A 164 -9.19 3.48 5.98
N VAL A 165 -8.43 4.01 6.92
CA VAL A 165 -8.52 5.41 7.33
C VAL A 165 -8.05 6.31 6.19
N ILE A 166 -8.94 7.16 5.68
CA ILE A 166 -8.63 8.23 4.73
C ILE A 166 -8.15 9.46 5.52
N LYS A 167 -8.86 9.78 6.60
CA LYS A 167 -8.50 10.87 7.52
C LYS A 167 -8.91 10.55 8.95
N MET A 168 -8.20 11.13 9.91
CA MET A 168 -8.48 10.98 11.35
C MET A 168 -8.32 12.33 12.03
N THR A 169 -9.24 12.69 12.93
CA THR A 169 -9.18 13.95 13.68
C THR A 169 -8.87 13.68 15.15
N PHE A 170 -7.83 14.33 15.63
CA PHE A 170 -7.43 14.35 17.04
C PHE A 170 -7.92 15.64 17.68
N VAL A 171 -8.71 15.53 18.73
CA VAL A 171 -9.30 16.67 19.44
C VAL A 171 -8.64 16.82 20.79
N GLY A 172 -8.09 17.97 21.05
CA GLY A 172 -7.49 18.34 22.34
C GLY A 172 -8.19 19.52 23.00
N ASP A 173 -7.67 19.94 24.15
CA ASP A 173 -8.18 21.12 24.90
C ASP A 173 -7.72 22.46 24.30
N ASN A 174 -6.75 22.45 23.39
CA ASN A 174 -6.22 23.65 22.72
C ASN A 174 -6.43 23.61 21.19
N GLY A 175 -7.36 22.82 20.70
CA GLY A 175 -7.69 22.73 19.29
C GLY A 175 -7.82 21.31 18.76
N GLU A 176 -7.94 21.19 17.44
CA GLU A 176 -8.00 19.89 16.77
C GLU A 176 -7.06 19.83 15.57
N ALA A 177 -6.64 18.61 15.20
CA ALA A 177 -5.83 18.33 14.04
C ALA A 177 -6.44 17.17 13.25
N THR A 178 -6.74 17.42 11.97
CA THR A 178 -7.16 16.36 11.02
C THR A 178 -6.00 15.99 10.13
N LEU A 179 -5.65 14.71 10.12
CA LEU A 179 -4.54 14.15 9.36
C LEU A 179 -5.04 13.11 8.38
N ASP A 180 -4.44 13.05 7.19
CA ASP A 180 -4.65 11.98 6.24
C ASP A 180 -4.15 10.64 6.80
N GLY A 181 -4.78 9.54 6.43
CA GLY A 181 -4.45 8.20 6.91
C GLY A 181 -2.99 7.83 6.68
N SER A 182 -2.41 8.19 5.52
CA SER A 182 -0.98 7.99 5.22
C SER A 182 -0.06 8.73 6.22
N LYS A 183 -0.44 9.94 6.61
CA LYS A 183 0.29 10.72 7.60
C LYS A 183 0.16 10.15 9.00
N VAL A 184 -1.04 9.71 9.38
CA VAL A 184 -1.26 8.96 10.63
C VAL A 184 -0.39 7.72 10.66
N ARG A 185 -0.43 6.90 9.61
CA ARG A 185 0.42 5.71 9.48
C ARG A 185 1.91 6.03 9.68
N GLY A 186 2.41 7.05 9.02
CA GLY A 186 3.83 7.45 9.11
C GLY A 186 4.21 7.94 10.51
N LEU A 187 3.44 8.86 11.09
CA LEU A 187 3.74 9.43 12.40
C LEU A 187 3.69 8.39 13.53
N PHE A 188 2.70 7.53 13.50
CA PHE A 188 2.52 6.49 14.52
C PHE A 188 3.23 5.17 14.18
N GLN A 189 3.95 5.10 13.06
CA GLN A 189 4.66 3.89 12.59
C GLN A 189 3.73 2.66 12.55
N LEU A 190 2.55 2.83 11.98
CA LEU A 190 1.56 1.76 11.85
C LEU A 190 1.89 0.85 10.66
N ASN A 191 1.56 -0.43 10.75
CA ASN A 191 1.76 -1.38 9.66
C ASN A 191 0.90 -1.04 8.44
N SER A 192 -0.31 -0.52 8.66
CA SER A 192 -1.23 -0.10 7.60
C SER A 192 -2.11 1.07 8.05
N THR A 193 -3.03 1.50 7.19
CA THR A 193 -4.10 2.46 7.50
C THR A 193 -5.44 1.76 7.83
N LEU A 194 -5.44 0.42 7.87
CA LEU A 194 -6.59 -0.39 8.23
C LEU A 194 -6.63 -0.61 9.74
#